data_35329f958247f36b9a95c0d1f0f0aef7
#
_entry.id   35329f958247f36b9a95c0d1f0f0aef7
#
_cell.length_a   1.000
_cell.length_b   1.000
_cell.length_c   1.000
_cell.angle_alpha   90.00
_cell.angle_beta   90.00
_cell.angle_gamma   90.00
#
_symmetry.space_group_name_H-M   'P 1'
#
loop_
_entity.id
_entity.type
_entity.pdbx_description
1 polymer ?
#
loop_
_entity_poly.entity_id
_entity_poly.type
_entity_poly.pdbx_seq_one_letter_code
_entity_poly.pdbx_strand_id
1 'polypeptide(L)'
;MGTPDFAVASLKRLVEDGHEICGVFTQPDRPKNRGHKLAFSPVKEYALSQGLSVYQPTKMRDGTALALVRELHPELIVVAAYGRILPEDILNTPPYGSINVHSSLLPKYRGAAPINWAILNGERETGVTIMYMAKELDAGDILHVMKTDIDPQEDAQALTARLAELGAQALSETVEQLRAGTAHRTVQDHSAYTYAPMLTKDMGVIDWTKTAGHIHNQVRGLIPWPCASTELGGATVKVFRTEVLGETGKAPGTVAAAGKAGIDVACGDGHLLRILELQPQGGRRMAAADYLRGHPLQVEA
;
A
#
# COMPACT_ATOMS: atom_id res chain seq x y z
N MET A 1 -0.73 -4.30 16.83
CA MET A 1 0.57 -4.58 16.19
C MET A 1 0.60 -3.94 14.81
N GLY A 2 1.56 -3.07 14.51
CA GLY A 2 1.63 -2.34 13.24
C GLY A 2 2.92 -1.56 13.08
N THR A 3 3.21 -1.06 11.85
CA THR A 3 4.48 -0.34 11.61
C THR A 3 4.30 0.96 10.82
N PRO A 4 3.75 0.97 9.57
CA PRO A 4 3.64 2.16 8.74
C PRO A 4 2.44 3.04 9.10
N ASP A 5 2.33 4.18 8.41
CA ASP A 5 1.22 5.14 8.57
C ASP A 5 -0.17 4.48 8.44
N PHE A 6 -0.32 3.50 7.55
CA PHE A 6 -1.56 2.71 7.41
C PHE A 6 -2.05 2.15 8.76
N ALA A 7 -1.15 1.67 9.61
CA ALA A 7 -1.50 1.09 10.90
C ALA A 7 -1.80 2.14 11.99
N VAL A 8 -1.35 3.38 11.78
CA VAL A 8 -1.61 4.48 12.73
C VAL A 8 -3.10 4.79 12.82
N ALA A 9 -3.83 4.80 11.69
CA ALA A 9 -5.26 5.05 11.66
C ALA A 9 -6.04 4.05 12.54
N SER A 10 -5.70 2.75 12.45
CA SER A 10 -6.29 1.70 13.28
C SER A 10 -6.00 1.90 14.77
N LEU A 11 -4.74 2.22 15.15
CA LEU A 11 -4.38 2.47 16.55
C LEU A 11 -5.08 3.71 17.09
N LYS A 12 -5.08 4.79 16.31
CA LYS A 12 -5.76 6.05 16.64
C LYS A 12 -7.25 5.81 16.92
N ARG A 13 -7.92 5.07 16.03
CA ARG A 13 -9.34 4.76 16.18
C ARG A 13 -9.64 3.98 17.44
N LEU A 14 -8.85 2.97 17.78
CA LEU A 14 -9.03 2.20 19.02
C LEU A 14 -8.85 3.07 20.28
N VAL A 15 -7.91 4.02 20.26
CA VAL A 15 -7.71 5.00 21.37
C VAL A 15 -8.92 5.94 21.47
N GLU A 16 -9.40 6.47 20.34
CA GLU A 16 -10.55 7.39 20.28
C GLU A 16 -11.86 6.70 20.72
N ASP A 17 -12.02 5.41 20.41
CA ASP A 17 -13.16 4.60 20.86
C ASP A 17 -13.09 4.23 22.35
N GLY A 18 -12.00 4.62 23.05
CA GLY A 18 -11.83 4.42 24.48
C GLY A 18 -11.42 3.01 24.89
N HIS A 19 -10.87 2.23 23.97
CA HIS A 19 -10.34 0.90 24.29
C HIS A 19 -9.03 1.01 25.09
N GLU A 20 -8.85 0.14 26.08
CA GLU A 20 -7.59 0.00 26.80
C GLU A 20 -6.54 -0.65 25.89
N ILE A 21 -5.45 0.08 25.64
CA ILE A 21 -4.34 -0.40 24.83
C ILE A 21 -3.24 -0.91 25.77
N CYS A 22 -3.26 -2.20 26.08
CA CYS A 22 -2.29 -2.83 26.97
C CYS A 22 -0.86 -2.84 26.42
N GLY A 23 -0.68 -2.75 25.10
CA GLY A 23 0.64 -2.67 24.47
C GLY A 23 0.59 -2.48 22.96
N VAL A 24 1.58 -1.76 22.43
CA VAL A 24 1.76 -1.49 21.01
C VAL A 24 3.03 -2.17 20.52
N PHE A 25 2.89 -3.11 19.59
CA PHE A 25 4.01 -3.81 18.98
C PHE A 25 4.32 -3.23 17.61
N THR A 26 5.56 -2.84 17.38
CA THR A 26 6.04 -2.33 16.08
C THR A 26 7.41 -2.90 15.75
N GLN A 27 7.84 -2.78 14.49
CA GLN A 27 9.19 -3.23 14.12
C GLN A 27 10.27 -2.40 14.81
N PRO A 28 11.46 -2.99 15.07
CA PRO A 28 12.59 -2.25 15.61
C PRO A 28 12.95 -1.02 14.79
N ASP A 29 13.45 0.02 15.45
CA ASP A 29 13.93 1.23 14.81
C ASP A 29 15.03 0.91 13.80
N ARG A 30 15.00 1.59 12.67
CA ARG A 30 15.98 1.41 11.60
C ARG A 30 16.70 2.73 11.29
N PRO A 31 18.00 2.69 10.94
CA PRO A 31 18.67 3.86 10.44
C PRO A 31 17.97 4.39 9.19
N LYS A 32 17.63 5.68 9.17
CA LYS A 32 16.98 6.34 8.02
C LYS A 32 17.95 7.39 7.47
N ASN A 33 18.10 7.44 6.14
CA ASN A 33 18.92 8.41 5.40
C ASN A 33 20.45 8.32 5.64
N ARG A 34 21.20 9.15 4.87
CA ARG A 34 22.68 9.21 4.88
C ARG A 34 23.31 9.60 6.23
N GLY A 35 22.51 10.00 7.22
CA GLY A 35 22.98 10.43 8.55
C GLY A 35 22.86 9.37 9.66
N HIS A 36 22.44 8.14 9.38
CA HIS A 36 22.25 7.04 10.34
C HIS A 36 21.43 7.38 11.61
N LYS A 37 20.64 8.45 11.59
CA LYS A 37 19.72 8.73 12.69
C LYS A 37 18.65 7.63 12.73
N LEU A 38 18.47 7.04 13.90
CA LEU A 38 17.37 6.09 14.14
C LEU A 38 16.05 6.82 13.92
N ALA A 39 15.24 6.30 13.00
CA ALA A 39 13.89 6.78 12.81
C ALA A 39 12.91 5.81 13.47
N PHE A 40 12.00 6.36 14.25
CA PHE A 40 10.88 5.62 14.81
C PHE A 40 9.91 5.23 13.68
N SER A 41 9.18 4.15 13.89
CA SER A 41 8.05 3.85 13.02
C SER A 41 6.91 4.84 13.29
N PRO A 42 6.06 5.17 12.29
CA PRO A 42 4.88 6.01 12.51
C PRO A 42 4.00 5.54 13.67
N VAL A 43 3.81 4.22 13.80
CA VAL A 43 3.07 3.64 14.94
C VAL A 43 3.75 3.91 16.28
N LYS A 44 5.10 3.84 16.36
CA LYS A 44 5.84 4.17 17.59
C LYS A 44 5.70 5.64 17.93
N GLU A 45 5.85 6.53 16.95
CA GLU A 45 5.71 7.98 17.18
C GLU A 45 4.33 8.33 17.75
N TYR A 46 3.27 7.78 17.13
CA TYR A 46 1.92 7.98 17.63
C TYR A 46 1.70 7.36 19.01
N ALA A 47 2.12 6.12 19.23
CA ALA A 47 1.95 5.45 20.52
C ALA A 47 2.61 6.22 21.68
N LEU A 48 3.85 6.70 21.47
CA LEU A 48 4.56 7.51 22.45
C LEU A 48 3.86 8.85 22.73
N SER A 49 3.29 9.49 21.69
CA SER A 49 2.53 10.73 21.87
C SER A 49 1.26 10.55 22.72
N GLN A 50 0.73 9.33 22.77
CA GLN A 50 -0.43 8.95 23.59
C GLN A 50 -0.04 8.32 24.95
N GLY A 51 1.25 8.27 25.28
CA GLY A 51 1.74 7.64 26.52
C GLY A 51 1.60 6.12 26.56
N LEU A 52 1.44 5.46 25.41
CA LEU A 52 1.26 4.02 25.32
C LEU A 52 2.59 3.26 25.40
N SER A 53 2.58 2.08 25.99
CA SER A 53 3.74 1.19 26.07
C SER A 53 4.06 0.59 24.69
N VAL A 54 5.33 0.73 24.25
CA VAL A 54 5.80 0.26 22.94
C VAL A 54 6.77 -0.89 23.11
N TYR A 55 6.54 -1.96 22.35
CA TYR A 55 7.37 -3.17 22.33
C TYR A 55 7.90 -3.41 20.92
N GLN A 56 9.20 -3.69 20.81
CA GLN A 56 9.90 -3.86 19.53
C GLN A 56 10.70 -5.18 19.50
N PRO A 57 10.03 -6.35 19.60
CA PRO A 57 10.73 -7.63 19.59
C PRO A 57 11.45 -7.83 18.25
N THR A 58 12.72 -8.26 18.33
CA THR A 58 13.52 -8.57 17.15
C THR A 58 13.18 -9.92 16.55
N LYS A 59 12.68 -10.84 17.36
CA LYS A 59 12.24 -12.19 16.97
C LYS A 59 10.85 -12.47 17.52
N MET A 60 10.05 -13.20 16.75
CA MET A 60 8.69 -13.59 17.15
C MET A 60 8.58 -15.07 17.59
N ARG A 61 9.63 -15.88 17.34
CA ARG A 61 9.60 -17.34 17.54
C ARG A 61 10.55 -17.84 18.62
N ASP A 62 11.22 -16.96 19.36
CA ASP A 62 12.17 -17.34 20.42
C ASP A 62 11.52 -17.39 21.82
N GLY A 63 10.21 -17.22 21.90
CA GLY A 63 9.45 -17.23 23.15
C GLY A 63 9.35 -15.88 23.84
N THR A 64 10.24 -14.92 23.56
CA THR A 64 10.24 -13.61 24.26
C THR A 64 8.99 -12.78 23.93
N ALA A 65 8.59 -12.73 22.65
CA ALA A 65 7.37 -12.04 22.23
C ALA A 65 6.11 -12.70 22.80
N LEU A 66 6.07 -14.03 22.87
CA LEU A 66 4.95 -14.77 23.48
C LEU A 66 4.84 -14.48 24.98
N ALA A 67 5.97 -14.46 25.70
CA ALA A 67 5.99 -14.13 27.13
C ALA A 67 5.42 -12.74 27.41
N LEU A 68 5.84 -11.73 26.62
CA LEU A 68 5.31 -10.36 26.69
C LEU A 68 3.80 -10.32 26.42
N VAL A 69 3.33 -11.01 25.36
CA VAL A 69 1.89 -11.05 25.05
C VAL A 69 1.09 -11.67 26.18
N ARG A 70 1.60 -12.74 26.79
CA ARG A 70 0.94 -13.37 27.95
C ARG A 70 0.92 -12.48 29.18
N GLU A 71 2.00 -11.76 29.46
CA GLU A 71 2.08 -10.81 30.57
C GLU A 71 1.09 -9.66 30.43
N LEU A 72 0.87 -9.18 29.19
CA LEU A 72 -0.06 -8.11 28.89
C LEU A 72 -1.53 -8.51 28.92
N HIS A 73 -1.84 -9.80 28.94
CA HIS A 73 -3.21 -10.36 28.96
C HIS A 73 -4.19 -9.69 27.99
N PRO A 74 -3.86 -9.56 26.69
CA PRO A 74 -4.78 -8.93 25.74
C PRO A 74 -6.05 -9.75 25.56
N GLU A 75 -7.21 -9.09 25.47
CA GLU A 75 -8.46 -9.73 25.08
C GLU A 75 -8.55 -9.97 23.57
N LEU A 76 -7.92 -9.08 22.78
CA LEU A 76 -7.87 -9.12 21.33
C LEU A 76 -6.49 -8.64 20.85
N ILE A 77 -5.93 -9.27 19.84
CA ILE A 77 -4.79 -8.72 19.09
C ILE A 77 -5.29 -8.17 17.76
N VAL A 78 -5.01 -6.89 17.52
CA VAL A 78 -5.26 -6.23 16.23
C VAL A 78 -3.94 -6.05 15.50
N VAL A 79 -3.90 -6.49 14.25
CA VAL A 79 -2.74 -6.38 13.37
C VAL A 79 -3.10 -5.52 12.15
N ALA A 80 -2.23 -4.60 11.79
CA ALA A 80 -2.33 -3.81 10.56
C ALA A 80 -0.91 -3.56 10.04
N ALA A 81 -0.57 -4.12 8.90
CA ALA A 81 0.73 -3.95 8.24
C ALA A 81 1.94 -4.06 9.21
N TYR A 82 1.95 -5.06 10.08
CA TYR A 82 3.03 -5.26 11.07
C TYR A 82 4.35 -5.65 10.42
N GLY A 83 4.28 -6.42 9.31
CA GLY A 83 5.45 -6.87 8.56
C GLY A 83 6.26 -7.97 9.24
N ARG A 84 5.62 -8.74 10.13
CA ARG A 84 6.18 -9.93 10.80
C ARG A 84 5.14 -11.05 10.79
N ILE A 85 5.61 -12.27 10.58
CA ILE A 85 4.79 -13.48 10.74
C ILE A 85 4.63 -13.75 12.23
N LEU A 86 3.39 -13.83 12.69
CA LEU A 86 3.06 -14.17 14.07
C LEU A 86 2.91 -15.69 14.20
N PRO A 87 3.58 -16.33 15.18
CA PRO A 87 3.37 -17.74 15.51
C PRO A 87 1.95 -18.03 16.00
N GLU A 88 1.47 -19.26 15.80
CA GLU A 88 0.11 -19.68 16.19
C GLU A 88 -0.14 -19.55 17.70
N ASP A 89 0.87 -19.75 18.53
CA ASP A 89 0.78 -19.59 19.98
C ASP A 89 0.50 -18.14 20.39
N ILE A 90 1.05 -17.15 19.67
CA ILE A 90 0.71 -15.73 19.85
C ILE A 90 -0.71 -15.46 19.33
N LEU A 91 -1.04 -15.96 18.13
CA LEU A 91 -2.36 -15.74 17.52
C LEU A 91 -3.52 -16.25 18.38
N ASN A 92 -3.30 -17.38 19.07
CA ASN A 92 -4.31 -18.05 19.89
C ASN A 92 -4.29 -17.65 21.37
N THR A 93 -3.43 -16.71 21.77
CA THR A 93 -3.35 -16.26 23.17
C THR A 93 -4.59 -15.48 23.60
N PRO A 94 -5.11 -14.49 22.84
CA PRO A 94 -6.27 -13.70 23.29
C PRO A 94 -7.58 -14.49 23.15
N PRO A 95 -8.54 -14.33 24.08
CA PRO A 95 -9.83 -15.03 24.05
C PRO A 95 -10.67 -14.65 22.82
N TYR A 96 -10.61 -13.42 22.32
CA TYR A 96 -11.26 -13.01 21.07
C TYR A 96 -10.39 -13.27 19.82
N GLY A 97 -9.21 -13.90 19.99
CA GLY A 97 -8.30 -14.22 18.89
C GLY A 97 -7.50 -13.03 18.40
N SER A 98 -6.94 -13.17 17.18
CA SER A 98 -6.15 -12.17 16.52
C SER A 98 -6.77 -11.81 15.18
N ILE A 99 -6.99 -10.52 14.92
CA ILE A 99 -7.59 -10.03 13.67
C ILE A 99 -6.61 -9.15 12.91
N ASN A 100 -6.76 -9.09 11.59
CA ASN A 100 -5.93 -8.26 10.71
C ASN A 100 -6.82 -7.30 9.91
N VAL A 101 -6.33 -6.07 9.76
CA VAL A 101 -6.87 -5.07 8.84
C VAL A 101 -6.15 -5.22 7.52
N HIS A 102 -6.77 -5.90 6.55
CA HIS A 102 -6.19 -6.20 5.25
C HIS A 102 -6.77 -5.28 4.18
N SER A 103 -5.90 -4.62 3.42
CA SER A 103 -6.27 -3.57 2.45
C SER A 103 -6.62 -4.13 1.07
N SER A 104 -7.52 -5.12 1.04
CA SER A 104 -8.16 -5.63 -0.18
C SER A 104 -9.53 -6.24 0.11
N LEU A 105 -10.26 -6.59 -0.95
CA LEU A 105 -11.46 -7.40 -0.91
C LEU A 105 -11.09 -8.89 -0.97
N LEU A 106 -10.77 -9.50 0.19
CA LEU A 106 -10.45 -10.93 0.24
C LEU A 106 -11.61 -11.80 -0.30
N PRO A 107 -11.28 -12.90 -0.99
CA PRO A 107 -9.99 -13.57 -1.07
C PRO A 107 -9.01 -13.00 -2.10
N LYS A 108 -9.35 -11.95 -2.86
CA LYS A 108 -8.43 -11.33 -3.82
C LYS A 108 -7.30 -10.58 -3.09
N TYR A 109 -6.11 -10.61 -3.71
CA TYR A 109 -4.95 -9.81 -3.27
C TYR A 109 -4.46 -10.16 -1.85
N ARG A 110 -4.39 -11.45 -1.49
CA ARG A 110 -3.62 -11.88 -0.33
C ARG A 110 -2.15 -11.51 -0.51
N GLY A 111 -1.46 -11.08 0.55
CA GLY A 111 -0.02 -10.82 0.48
C GLY A 111 0.39 -9.39 0.81
N ALA A 112 1.57 -8.98 0.29
CA ALA A 112 2.31 -7.85 0.82
C ALA A 112 1.90 -6.48 0.26
N ALA A 113 1.35 -6.41 -0.97
CA ALA A 113 1.10 -5.14 -1.66
C ALA A 113 -0.29 -5.05 -2.32
N PRO A 114 -1.40 -5.39 -1.61
CA PRO A 114 -2.73 -5.49 -2.19
C PRO A 114 -3.20 -4.17 -2.83
N ILE A 115 -2.91 -3.03 -2.24
CA ILE A 115 -3.30 -1.70 -2.74
C ILE A 115 -2.66 -1.42 -4.11
N ASN A 116 -1.34 -1.66 -4.19
CA ASN A 116 -0.60 -1.44 -5.43
C ASN A 116 -1.10 -2.36 -6.55
N TRP A 117 -1.30 -3.64 -6.25
CA TRP A 117 -1.75 -4.61 -7.24
C TRP A 117 -3.18 -4.39 -7.70
N ALA A 118 -4.08 -3.87 -6.87
CA ALA A 118 -5.41 -3.47 -7.30
C ALA A 118 -5.33 -2.38 -8.39
N ILE A 119 -4.47 -1.38 -8.20
CA ILE A 119 -4.25 -0.32 -9.20
C ILE A 119 -3.55 -0.87 -10.44
N LEU A 120 -2.46 -1.62 -10.27
CA LEU A 120 -1.69 -2.19 -11.39
C LEU A 120 -2.55 -3.05 -12.31
N ASN A 121 -3.48 -3.79 -11.74
CA ASN A 121 -4.43 -4.64 -12.49
C ASN A 121 -5.63 -3.86 -13.05
N GLY A 122 -5.75 -2.56 -12.79
CA GLY A 122 -6.81 -1.73 -13.31
C GLY A 122 -8.18 -1.98 -12.66
N GLU A 123 -8.19 -2.47 -11.42
CA GLU A 123 -9.45 -2.62 -10.67
C GLU A 123 -10.12 -1.24 -10.49
N ARG A 124 -11.44 -1.23 -10.54
CA ARG A 124 -12.26 -0.03 -10.32
C ARG A 124 -12.83 0.05 -8.91
N GLU A 125 -12.80 -1.05 -8.20
CA GLU A 125 -13.27 -1.20 -6.82
C GLU A 125 -12.18 -1.92 -6.00
N THR A 126 -12.01 -1.50 -4.76
CA THR A 126 -11.20 -2.17 -3.75
C THR A 126 -11.87 -2.02 -2.40
N GLY A 127 -11.16 -2.27 -1.32
CA GLY A 127 -11.71 -2.10 0.02
C GLY A 127 -10.77 -2.60 1.10
N VAL A 128 -11.36 -2.78 2.27
CA VAL A 128 -10.68 -3.35 3.43
C VAL A 128 -11.48 -4.55 3.93
N THR A 129 -10.76 -5.59 4.31
CA THR A 129 -11.31 -6.77 4.96
C THR A 129 -10.73 -6.90 6.36
N ILE A 130 -11.59 -6.96 7.37
CA ILE A 130 -11.20 -7.42 8.70
C ILE A 130 -11.39 -8.93 8.74
N MET A 131 -10.33 -9.66 9.08
CA MET A 131 -10.34 -11.11 9.12
C MET A 131 -9.62 -11.65 10.34
N TYR A 132 -9.94 -12.86 10.77
CA TYR A 132 -9.10 -13.59 11.71
C TYR A 132 -7.75 -13.95 11.07
N MET A 133 -6.70 -13.85 11.84
CA MET A 133 -5.40 -14.34 11.42
C MET A 133 -5.35 -15.87 11.51
N ALA A 134 -4.74 -16.48 10.51
CA ALA A 134 -4.54 -17.93 10.41
C ALA A 134 -3.07 -18.23 10.13
N LYS A 135 -2.69 -19.51 10.16
CA LYS A 135 -1.35 -19.97 9.81
C LYS A 135 -0.97 -19.62 8.38
N GLU A 136 -1.92 -19.77 7.46
CA GLU A 136 -1.75 -19.39 6.06
C GLU A 136 -1.96 -17.89 5.89
N LEU A 137 -1.14 -17.30 5.03
CA LEU A 137 -1.12 -15.86 4.80
C LEU A 137 -2.49 -15.35 4.30
N ASP A 138 -3.08 -14.42 5.03
CA ASP A 138 -4.34 -13.73 4.74
C ASP A 138 -5.51 -14.67 4.37
N ALA A 139 -5.52 -15.90 4.93
CA ALA A 139 -6.48 -16.96 4.59
C ALA A 139 -7.55 -17.20 5.65
N GLY A 140 -7.54 -16.49 6.77
CA GLY A 140 -8.51 -16.66 7.84
C GLY A 140 -9.90 -16.17 7.51
N ASP A 141 -10.87 -16.51 8.36
CA ASP A 141 -12.28 -16.17 8.18
C ASP A 141 -12.50 -14.66 8.17
N ILE A 142 -13.30 -14.18 7.24
CA ILE A 142 -13.69 -12.78 7.11
C ILE A 142 -14.73 -12.44 8.21
N LEU A 143 -14.53 -11.30 8.85
CA LEU A 143 -15.42 -10.72 9.83
C LEU A 143 -16.22 -9.56 9.26
N HIS A 144 -15.55 -8.66 8.53
CA HIS A 144 -16.19 -7.47 7.98
C HIS A 144 -15.51 -7.03 6.70
N VAL A 145 -16.27 -6.46 5.77
CA VAL A 145 -15.76 -5.96 4.48
C VAL A 145 -16.34 -4.58 4.22
N MET A 146 -15.49 -3.61 3.93
CA MET A 146 -15.93 -2.30 3.43
C MET A 146 -15.31 -2.05 2.06
N LYS A 147 -16.17 -1.65 1.11
CA LYS A 147 -15.80 -1.41 -0.29
C LYS A 147 -15.66 0.07 -0.60
N THR A 148 -14.87 0.37 -1.61
CA THR A 148 -14.71 1.73 -2.14
C THR A 148 -14.25 1.68 -3.58
N ASP A 149 -14.65 2.66 -4.39
CA ASP A 149 -14.14 2.83 -5.75
C ASP A 149 -12.69 3.29 -5.76
N ILE A 150 -11.97 3.01 -6.85
CA ILE A 150 -10.65 3.56 -7.15
C ILE A 150 -10.83 4.62 -8.22
N ASP A 151 -10.50 5.89 -7.90
CA ASP A 151 -10.51 6.96 -8.89
C ASP A 151 -9.47 6.68 -10.00
N PRO A 152 -9.83 6.91 -11.28
CA PRO A 152 -8.91 6.67 -12.39
C PRO A 152 -7.57 7.43 -12.31
N GLN A 153 -7.52 8.54 -11.60
CA GLN A 153 -6.30 9.36 -11.41
C GLN A 153 -5.64 9.17 -10.03
N GLU A 154 -6.26 8.40 -9.13
CA GLU A 154 -5.75 8.16 -7.79
C GLU A 154 -4.49 7.29 -7.82
N ASP A 155 -3.43 7.72 -7.14
CA ASP A 155 -2.23 6.93 -6.99
C ASP A 155 -2.28 6.02 -5.74
N ALA A 156 -1.34 5.08 -5.65
CA ALA A 156 -1.30 4.13 -4.55
C ALA A 156 -1.06 4.79 -3.18
N GLN A 157 -0.43 5.96 -3.13
CA GLN A 157 -0.21 6.68 -1.87
C GLN A 157 -1.52 7.30 -1.36
N ALA A 158 -2.28 7.95 -2.24
CA ALA A 158 -3.58 8.53 -1.90
C ALA A 158 -4.59 7.44 -1.52
N LEU A 159 -4.65 6.35 -2.29
CA LEU A 159 -5.50 5.20 -1.99
C LEU A 159 -5.13 4.54 -0.65
N THR A 160 -3.83 4.44 -0.32
CA THR A 160 -3.38 3.90 0.96
C THR A 160 -3.90 4.73 2.14
N ALA A 161 -3.84 6.06 2.04
CA ALA A 161 -4.34 6.94 3.10
C ALA A 161 -5.86 6.77 3.29
N ARG A 162 -6.61 6.69 2.19
CA ARG A 162 -8.06 6.52 2.23
C ARG A 162 -8.48 5.15 2.75
N LEU A 163 -7.78 4.08 2.36
CA LEU A 163 -8.01 2.73 2.88
C LEU A 163 -7.59 2.57 4.35
N ALA A 164 -6.64 3.35 4.84
CA ALA A 164 -6.29 3.37 6.26
C ALA A 164 -7.47 3.87 7.12
N GLU A 165 -8.12 4.95 6.71
CA GLU A 165 -9.31 5.48 7.41
C GLU A 165 -10.51 4.52 7.28
N LEU A 166 -10.75 3.96 6.10
CA LEU A 166 -11.80 2.96 5.88
C LEU A 166 -11.56 1.72 6.75
N GLY A 167 -10.30 1.28 6.85
CA GLY A 167 -9.89 0.15 7.69
C GLY A 167 -10.06 0.42 9.18
N ALA A 168 -9.79 1.65 9.61
CA ALA A 168 -10.03 2.06 10.99
C ALA A 168 -11.53 2.04 11.34
N GLN A 169 -12.39 2.48 10.43
CA GLN A 169 -13.85 2.38 10.60
C GLN A 169 -14.30 0.92 10.65
N ALA A 170 -13.91 0.10 9.68
CA ALA A 170 -14.25 -1.33 9.65
C ALA A 170 -13.78 -2.07 10.92
N LEU A 171 -12.59 -1.72 11.41
CA LEU A 171 -12.05 -2.26 12.66
C LEU A 171 -12.92 -1.90 13.87
N SER A 172 -13.31 -0.64 14.02
CA SER A 172 -14.18 -0.16 15.10
C SER A 172 -15.50 -0.92 15.13
N GLU A 173 -16.18 -1.04 13.99
CA GLU A 173 -17.42 -1.79 13.85
C GLU A 173 -17.24 -3.29 14.18
N THR A 174 -16.12 -3.89 13.77
CA THR A 174 -15.80 -5.29 14.06
C THR A 174 -15.56 -5.52 15.55
N VAL A 175 -14.81 -4.64 16.22
CA VAL A 175 -14.53 -4.76 17.66
C VAL A 175 -15.83 -4.69 18.47
N GLU A 176 -16.75 -3.79 18.13
CA GLU A 176 -18.05 -3.71 18.78
C GLU A 176 -18.90 -4.97 18.53
N GLN A 177 -18.87 -5.52 17.32
CA GLN A 177 -19.56 -6.77 17.00
C GLN A 177 -18.97 -7.98 17.79
N LEU A 178 -17.65 -8.05 17.91
CA LEU A 178 -16.98 -9.08 18.71
C LEU A 178 -17.37 -8.97 20.19
N ARG A 179 -17.38 -7.76 20.74
CA ARG A 179 -17.76 -7.47 22.11
C ARG A 179 -19.22 -7.83 22.39
N ALA A 180 -20.11 -7.53 21.43
CA ALA A 180 -21.53 -7.86 21.52
C ALA A 180 -21.85 -9.33 21.24
N GLY A 181 -20.88 -10.13 20.80
CA GLY A 181 -21.10 -11.52 20.38
C GLY A 181 -21.92 -11.65 19.10
N THR A 182 -21.98 -10.62 18.28
CA THR A 182 -22.75 -10.56 17.02
C THR A 182 -21.89 -10.65 15.77
N ALA A 183 -20.57 -10.78 15.92
CA ALA A 183 -19.64 -10.89 14.80
C ALA A 183 -19.91 -12.17 13.98
N HIS A 184 -20.11 -12.00 12.69
CA HIS A 184 -20.29 -13.10 11.74
C HIS A 184 -18.94 -13.51 11.15
N ARG A 185 -18.67 -14.83 11.12
CA ARG A 185 -17.48 -15.40 10.48
C ARG A 185 -17.87 -16.01 9.15
N THR A 186 -17.22 -15.57 8.09
CA THR A 186 -17.39 -16.11 6.74
C THR A 186 -16.07 -16.75 6.29
N VAL A 187 -16.12 -18.06 6.00
CA VAL A 187 -14.96 -18.78 5.44
C VAL A 187 -14.65 -18.21 4.06
N GLN A 188 -13.37 -17.95 3.77
CA GLN A 188 -12.95 -17.50 2.45
C GLN A 188 -13.10 -18.61 1.41
N ASP A 189 -13.49 -18.24 0.19
CA ASP A 189 -13.38 -19.14 -0.96
C ASP A 189 -11.91 -19.27 -1.39
N HIS A 190 -11.26 -20.34 -0.95
CA HIS A 190 -9.87 -20.61 -1.25
C HIS A 190 -9.60 -20.94 -2.74
N SER A 191 -10.63 -21.15 -3.56
CA SER A 191 -10.47 -21.35 -5.01
C SER A 191 -10.37 -20.04 -5.77
N ALA A 192 -10.87 -18.92 -5.19
CA ALA A 192 -10.94 -17.60 -5.82
C ALA A 192 -9.85 -16.63 -5.36
N TYR A 193 -8.86 -17.08 -4.58
CA TYR A 193 -7.82 -16.18 -4.10
C TYR A 193 -6.87 -15.74 -5.22
N THR A 194 -6.38 -14.51 -5.11
CA THR A 194 -5.25 -14.01 -5.89
C THR A 194 -4.15 -13.52 -4.96
N TYR A 195 -2.91 -13.51 -5.45
CA TYR A 195 -1.76 -13.12 -4.65
C TYR A 195 -1.21 -11.76 -5.09
N ALA A 196 -0.86 -10.92 -4.12
CA ALA A 196 -0.27 -9.60 -4.29
C ALA A 196 1.16 -9.60 -3.71
N PRO A 197 2.18 -10.02 -4.49
CA PRO A 197 3.55 -10.10 -4.03
C PRO A 197 4.14 -8.72 -3.70
N MET A 198 5.27 -8.72 -2.99
CA MET A 198 6.04 -7.49 -2.78
C MET A 198 6.44 -6.88 -4.12
N LEU A 199 6.40 -5.56 -4.20
CA LEU A 199 6.92 -4.84 -5.35
C LEU A 199 8.43 -5.01 -5.46
N THR A 200 8.95 -4.97 -6.69
CA THR A 200 10.37 -5.04 -6.98
C THR A 200 10.81 -3.81 -7.79
N LYS A 201 12.10 -3.50 -7.78
CA LYS A 201 12.61 -2.30 -8.44
C LYS A 201 12.44 -2.33 -9.95
N ASP A 202 12.57 -3.49 -10.55
CA ASP A 202 12.44 -3.74 -11.99
C ASP A 202 11.03 -3.49 -12.52
N MET A 203 10.01 -3.62 -11.68
CA MET A 203 8.62 -3.26 -12.04
C MET A 203 8.47 -1.78 -12.44
N GLY A 204 9.42 -0.92 -12.07
CA GLY A 204 9.42 0.49 -12.42
C GLY A 204 9.77 0.79 -13.87
N VAL A 205 10.39 -0.12 -14.60
CA VAL A 205 10.79 0.13 -16.00
C VAL A 205 9.56 0.14 -16.90
N ILE A 206 9.31 1.27 -17.58
CA ILE A 206 8.19 1.39 -18.53
C ILE A 206 8.54 0.63 -19.80
N ASP A 207 7.66 -0.29 -20.20
CA ASP A 207 7.66 -0.94 -21.50
C ASP A 207 6.56 -0.30 -22.39
N TRP A 208 6.99 0.55 -23.30
CA TRP A 208 6.09 1.28 -24.20
C TRP A 208 5.30 0.38 -25.16
N THR A 209 5.66 -0.89 -25.29
CA THR A 209 4.88 -1.88 -26.08
C THR A 209 3.59 -2.31 -25.40
N LYS A 210 3.40 -1.96 -24.13
CA LYS A 210 2.15 -2.16 -23.37
C LYS A 210 1.10 -1.12 -23.75
N THR A 211 -0.14 -1.37 -23.34
CA THR A 211 -1.24 -0.43 -23.55
C THR A 211 -1.05 0.86 -22.74
N ALA A 212 -1.58 1.97 -23.24
CA ALA A 212 -1.55 3.25 -22.52
C ALA A 212 -2.20 3.14 -21.12
N GLY A 213 -3.31 2.41 -21.00
CA GLY A 213 -3.97 2.15 -19.72
C GLY A 213 -3.11 1.33 -18.75
N HIS A 214 -2.37 0.33 -19.24
CA HIS A 214 -1.44 -0.46 -18.42
C HIS A 214 -0.30 0.42 -17.88
N ILE A 215 0.32 1.24 -18.72
CA ILE A 215 1.42 2.12 -18.30
C ILE A 215 0.91 3.21 -17.34
N HIS A 216 -0.28 3.76 -17.58
CA HIS A 216 -0.93 4.70 -16.66
C HIS A 216 -1.12 4.07 -15.27
N ASN A 217 -1.63 2.84 -15.21
CA ASN A 217 -1.78 2.11 -13.96
C ASN A 217 -0.43 1.79 -13.31
N GLN A 218 0.60 1.46 -14.09
CA GLN A 218 1.96 1.25 -13.61
C GLN A 218 2.50 2.52 -12.93
N VAL A 219 2.33 3.69 -13.57
CA VAL A 219 2.78 4.98 -13.01
C VAL A 219 2.13 5.23 -11.66
N ARG A 220 0.80 5.21 -11.59
CA ARG A 220 0.06 5.54 -10.35
C ARG A 220 0.13 4.43 -9.29
N GLY A 221 0.21 3.15 -9.70
CA GLY A 221 0.28 2.00 -8.80
C GLY A 221 1.65 1.82 -8.12
N LEU A 222 2.72 2.37 -8.68
CA LEU A 222 4.07 2.25 -8.13
C LEU A 222 4.56 3.46 -7.32
N ILE A 223 3.70 4.41 -7.03
CA ILE A 223 4.00 5.54 -6.14
C ILE A 223 3.78 5.10 -4.68
N PRO A 224 4.67 5.43 -3.75
CA PRO A 224 5.91 6.22 -3.90
C PRO A 224 7.15 5.39 -4.26
N TRP A 225 7.03 4.08 -4.35
CA TRP A 225 8.14 3.18 -4.65
C TRP A 225 7.64 1.95 -5.44
N PRO A 226 8.40 1.50 -6.46
CA PRO A 226 9.70 1.98 -6.94
C PRO A 226 9.62 3.24 -7.81
N CYS A 227 8.43 3.70 -8.18
CA CYS A 227 8.08 4.66 -9.22
C CYS A 227 8.35 4.13 -10.63
N ALA A 228 7.48 4.48 -11.58
CA ALA A 228 7.71 4.20 -12.98
C ALA A 228 8.84 5.06 -13.53
N SER A 229 9.64 4.55 -14.46
CA SER A 229 10.78 5.25 -15.06
C SER A 229 10.96 4.88 -16.52
N THR A 230 11.45 5.85 -17.29
CA THR A 230 11.76 5.68 -18.71
C THR A 230 12.97 6.54 -19.08
N GLU A 231 13.44 6.38 -20.30
CA GLU A 231 14.45 7.28 -20.91
C GLU A 231 13.77 8.29 -21.82
N LEU A 232 14.12 9.56 -21.67
CA LEU A 232 13.68 10.67 -22.53
C LEU A 232 14.91 11.46 -22.96
N GLY A 233 15.17 11.50 -24.28
CA GLY A 233 16.33 12.22 -24.82
C GLY A 233 17.67 11.75 -24.25
N GLY A 234 17.83 10.47 -23.95
CA GLY A 234 19.03 9.87 -23.37
C GLY A 234 19.20 10.08 -21.86
N ALA A 235 18.20 10.66 -21.18
CA ALA A 235 18.20 10.83 -19.73
C ALA A 235 17.13 9.96 -19.06
N THR A 236 17.50 9.28 -17.98
CA THR A 236 16.52 8.52 -17.17
C THR A 236 15.68 9.47 -16.34
N VAL A 237 14.37 9.34 -16.42
CA VAL A 237 13.39 10.09 -15.63
C VAL A 237 12.43 9.16 -14.92
N LYS A 238 12.00 9.53 -13.72
CA LYS A 238 10.84 8.92 -13.06
C LYS A 238 9.58 9.65 -13.49
N VAL A 239 8.50 8.92 -13.71
CA VAL A 239 7.19 9.45 -14.13
C VAL A 239 6.22 9.35 -12.95
N PHE A 240 5.49 10.45 -12.66
CA PHE A 240 4.60 10.53 -11.50
C PHE A 240 3.14 10.76 -11.86
N ARG A 241 2.87 11.39 -13.01
CA ARG A 241 1.51 11.66 -13.46
C ARG A 241 1.40 11.56 -14.96
N THR A 242 0.38 10.86 -15.41
CA THR A 242 0.09 10.64 -16.83
C THR A 242 -1.39 10.78 -17.12
N GLU A 243 -1.72 10.92 -18.40
CA GLU A 243 -3.07 10.93 -18.92
C GLU A 243 -3.13 10.12 -20.21
N VAL A 244 -4.11 9.23 -20.31
CA VAL A 244 -4.34 8.46 -21.56
C VAL A 244 -5.06 9.35 -22.55
N LEU A 245 -4.52 9.43 -23.76
CA LEU A 245 -5.07 10.23 -24.85
C LEU A 245 -5.64 9.34 -25.97
N GLY A 246 -6.07 9.99 -27.06
CA GLY A 246 -6.59 9.32 -28.25
C GLY A 246 -5.54 8.52 -29.03
N GLU A 247 -6.00 7.98 -30.15
CA GLU A 247 -5.21 7.11 -31.02
C GLU A 247 -4.09 7.84 -31.78
N THR A 248 -3.05 7.09 -32.14
CA THR A 248 -1.92 7.53 -32.96
C THR A 248 -1.47 6.39 -33.88
N GLY A 249 -0.93 6.73 -35.03
CA GLY A 249 -0.27 5.74 -35.92
C GLY A 249 1.22 5.56 -35.68
N LYS A 250 1.79 6.20 -34.63
CA LYS A 250 3.24 6.14 -34.36
C LYS A 250 3.63 4.85 -33.66
N ALA A 251 4.88 4.43 -33.86
CA ALA A 251 5.43 3.24 -33.20
C ALA A 251 5.55 3.43 -31.69
N PRO A 252 5.37 2.36 -30.88
CA PRO A 252 5.52 2.42 -29.42
C PRO A 252 6.86 3.01 -28.99
N GLY A 253 6.83 3.92 -28.00
CA GLY A 253 8.01 4.63 -27.48
C GLY A 253 8.36 5.93 -28.23
N THR A 254 7.69 6.20 -29.36
CA THR A 254 7.90 7.44 -30.12
C THR A 254 7.31 8.65 -29.38
N VAL A 255 8.11 9.71 -29.23
CA VAL A 255 7.61 11.00 -28.73
C VAL A 255 6.83 11.68 -29.85
N ALA A 256 5.51 11.70 -29.73
CA ALA A 256 4.59 12.26 -30.73
C ALA A 256 4.42 13.77 -30.58
N ALA A 257 4.51 14.29 -29.36
CA ALA A 257 4.48 15.72 -29.08
C ALA A 257 5.23 16.04 -27.77
N ALA A 258 5.84 17.21 -27.70
CA ALA A 258 6.49 17.72 -26.51
C ALA A 258 6.27 19.24 -26.43
N GLY A 259 5.64 19.72 -25.35
CA GLY A 259 5.29 21.12 -25.24
C GLY A 259 4.63 21.50 -23.91
N LYS A 260 3.86 22.59 -23.92
CA LYS A 260 3.21 23.12 -22.70
C LYS A 260 2.21 22.16 -22.06
N ALA A 261 1.60 21.27 -22.82
CA ALA A 261 0.63 20.29 -22.30
C ALA A 261 1.31 19.09 -21.62
N GLY A 262 2.56 18.80 -21.96
CA GLY A 262 3.31 17.64 -21.49
C GLY A 262 4.13 16.98 -22.61
N ILE A 263 4.45 15.71 -22.40
CA ILE A 263 5.17 14.87 -23.36
C ILE A 263 4.27 13.70 -23.74
N ASP A 264 3.87 13.61 -25.01
CA ASP A 264 3.01 12.57 -25.52
C ASP A 264 3.85 11.46 -26.14
N VAL A 265 3.71 10.25 -25.65
CA VAL A 265 4.45 9.06 -26.11
C VAL A 265 3.47 8.01 -26.60
N ALA A 266 3.77 7.41 -27.77
CA ALA A 266 2.95 6.34 -28.34
C ALA A 266 3.09 5.05 -27.54
N CYS A 267 2.00 4.33 -27.36
CA CYS A 267 1.92 3.07 -26.65
C CYS A 267 1.58 1.90 -27.59
N GLY A 268 1.72 0.66 -27.10
CA GLY A 268 1.58 -0.54 -27.91
C GLY A 268 0.17 -0.83 -28.41
N ASP A 269 -0.85 -0.20 -27.83
CA ASP A 269 -2.26 -0.29 -28.28
C ASP A 269 -2.65 0.81 -29.28
N GLY A 270 -1.68 1.57 -29.77
CA GLY A 270 -1.93 2.69 -30.70
C GLY A 270 -2.52 3.95 -30.06
N HIS A 271 -2.51 4.05 -28.73
CA HIS A 271 -2.90 5.26 -28.01
C HIS A 271 -1.68 6.07 -27.56
N LEU A 272 -1.90 7.34 -27.28
CA LEU A 272 -0.90 8.21 -26.67
C LEU A 272 -1.04 8.21 -25.15
N LEU A 273 0.08 8.24 -24.45
CA LEU A 273 0.16 8.52 -23.03
C LEU A 273 0.89 9.85 -22.82
N ARG A 274 0.22 10.82 -22.21
CA ARG A 274 0.82 12.11 -21.87
C ARG A 274 1.48 12.04 -20.51
N ILE A 275 2.78 12.35 -20.45
CA ILE A 275 3.52 12.56 -19.21
C ILE A 275 3.29 14.00 -18.77
N LEU A 276 2.71 14.18 -17.58
CA LEU A 276 2.39 15.49 -16.99
C LEU A 276 3.42 15.91 -15.94
N GLU A 277 3.92 14.96 -15.14
CA GLU A 277 4.90 15.20 -14.09
C GLU A 277 5.98 14.13 -14.11
N LEU A 278 7.22 14.57 -13.94
CA LEU A 278 8.40 13.72 -13.94
C LEU A 278 9.47 14.23 -12.98
N GLN A 279 10.49 13.39 -12.76
CA GLN A 279 11.67 13.74 -11.99
C GLN A 279 12.91 13.23 -12.71
N PRO A 280 13.82 14.12 -13.20
CA PRO A 280 15.09 13.69 -13.75
C PRO A 280 16.00 13.13 -12.66
N GLN A 281 16.92 12.26 -13.05
CA GLN A 281 17.87 11.68 -12.11
C GLN A 281 18.68 12.77 -11.39
N GLY A 282 18.68 12.73 -10.04
CA GLY A 282 19.37 13.74 -9.22
C GLY A 282 18.63 15.08 -9.10
N GLY A 283 17.51 15.25 -9.81
CA GLY A 283 16.69 16.45 -9.79
C GLY A 283 15.49 16.37 -8.84
N ARG A 284 14.63 17.38 -8.90
CA ARG A 284 13.34 17.44 -8.20
C ARG A 284 12.19 17.06 -9.12
N ARG A 285 11.07 16.62 -8.55
CA ARG A 285 9.81 16.43 -9.25
C ARG A 285 9.31 17.77 -9.80
N MET A 286 8.86 17.79 -11.06
CA MET A 286 8.42 18.99 -11.76
C MET A 286 7.42 18.65 -12.87
N ALA A 287 6.71 19.66 -13.38
CA ALA A 287 5.88 19.50 -14.57
C ALA A 287 6.75 19.15 -15.79
N ALA A 288 6.24 18.29 -16.67
CA ALA A 288 6.93 17.92 -17.90
C ALA A 288 7.25 19.16 -18.79
N ALA A 289 6.35 20.15 -18.82
CA ALA A 289 6.58 21.41 -19.52
C ALA A 289 7.79 22.19 -18.99
N ASP A 290 8.06 22.14 -17.68
CA ASP A 290 9.22 22.80 -17.08
C ASP A 290 10.53 22.05 -17.40
N TYR A 291 10.46 20.72 -17.41
CA TYR A 291 11.58 19.87 -17.82
C TYR A 291 12.04 20.18 -19.25
N LEU A 292 11.07 20.34 -20.16
CA LEU A 292 11.34 20.59 -21.58
C LEU A 292 12.07 21.93 -21.87
N ARG A 293 12.04 22.93 -20.96
CA ARG A 293 12.80 24.16 -21.13
C ARG A 293 14.31 23.97 -21.16
N GLY A 294 14.80 22.95 -20.43
CA GLY A 294 16.21 22.63 -20.39
C GLY A 294 16.60 21.35 -21.15
N HIS A 295 15.61 20.58 -21.58
CA HIS A 295 15.79 19.27 -22.19
C HIS A 295 14.85 19.12 -23.39
N PRO A 296 15.13 19.81 -24.52
CA PRO A 296 14.30 19.69 -25.71
C PRO A 296 14.34 18.26 -26.26
N LEU A 297 13.19 17.71 -26.57
CA LEU A 297 13.05 16.38 -27.16
C LEU A 297 12.81 16.49 -28.67
N GLN A 298 13.39 15.53 -29.40
CA GLN A 298 13.05 15.36 -30.81
C GLN A 298 11.63 14.77 -30.89
N VAL A 299 10.79 15.40 -31.66
CA VAL A 299 9.43 14.92 -32.00
C VAL A 299 9.53 14.35 -33.40
N GLU A 300 9.17 13.07 -33.56
CA GLU A 300 9.08 12.49 -34.88
C GLU A 300 7.85 13.03 -35.61
N ALA A 301 8.04 13.45 -36.86
CA ALA A 301 7.02 14.03 -37.71
C ALA A 301 5.94 13.01 -38.14
#